data_13a5b252623f4a47eff98d0463ffac31
#
_entry.id   13a5b252623f4a47eff98d0463ffac31
#
_cell.length_a   1.000
_cell.length_b   1.000
_cell.length_c   1.000
_cell.angle_alpha   90.00
_cell.angle_beta   90.00
_cell.angle_gamma   90.00
#
_symmetry.space_group_name_H-M   'P 1'
#
loop_
_entity.id
_entity.type
_entity.pdbx_description
1 polymer ?
#
loop_
_entity_poly.entity_id
_entity_poly.type
_entity_poly.pdbx_seq_one_letter_code
_entity_poly.pdbx_strand_id
1 'polypeptide(L)'
;MIKIAPAFLLLLIPFCSVANDLCFKNLIKEDMCAYASKIASESGKVLPIKLSDNMSIVSINAIFNKLIFVAYLNYNHDYLSSTYNGDVSLENKLKGVMRNYSKSSACTNRQTSAFVGLGGEIEYRYVFSDGNIFDTYAITSCK
;
A
#
# COMPACT_ATOMS: atom_id res chain seq x y z
N MET A 1 4.65 7.36 65.51
CA MET A 1 3.89 7.72 64.27
C MET A 1 4.77 7.40 63.08
N ILE A 2 4.57 6.24 62.51
CA ILE A 2 5.36 5.76 61.33
C ILE A 2 4.53 6.09 60.07
N LYS A 3 5.07 6.99 59.22
CA LYS A 3 4.46 7.31 57.92
C LYS A 3 4.93 6.32 56.91
N ILE A 4 4.02 5.44 56.47
CA ILE A 4 4.23 4.49 55.34
C ILE A 4 3.94 5.28 54.04
N ALA A 5 4.98 5.48 53.22
CA ALA A 5 4.80 6.01 51.87
C ALA A 5 4.39 4.88 50.93
N PRO A 6 3.39 5.05 50.06
CA PRO A 6 3.05 4.05 49.08
C PRO A 6 4.09 4.09 47.94
N ALA A 7 4.80 2.96 47.76
CA ALA A 7 5.65 2.73 46.59
C ALA A 7 4.75 2.53 45.37
N PHE A 8 4.75 3.49 44.45
CA PHE A 8 4.08 3.40 43.15
C PHE A 8 4.92 2.53 42.22
N LEU A 9 4.55 1.26 42.12
CA LEU A 9 5.21 0.30 41.20
C LEU A 9 4.75 0.61 39.77
N LEU A 10 5.56 1.37 38.99
CA LEU A 10 5.36 1.58 37.55
C LEU A 10 5.58 0.25 36.82
N LEU A 11 4.49 -0.40 36.44
CA LEU A 11 4.49 -1.53 35.49
C LEU A 11 4.86 -1.00 34.09
N LEU A 12 6.11 -1.09 33.73
CA LEU A 12 6.61 -0.93 32.35
C LEU A 12 6.15 -2.16 31.54
N ILE A 13 5.05 -2.02 30.82
CA ILE A 13 4.58 -3.02 29.86
C ILE A 13 5.46 -2.89 28.61
N PRO A 14 6.18 -3.93 28.17
CA PRO A 14 6.93 -3.86 26.92
C PRO A 14 6.00 -3.96 25.73
N PHE A 15 5.72 -2.83 25.06
CA PHE A 15 5.01 -2.76 23.80
C PHE A 15 5.94 -3.05 22.61
N CYS A 16 6.56 -4.23 22.53
CA CYS A 16 7.57 -4.51 21.51
C CYS A 16 7.44 -5.88 20.81
N SER A 17 6.24 -6.43 20.58
CA SER A 17 6.17 -7.77 19.97
C SER A 17 5.46 -7.89 18.62
N VAL A 18 4.63 -6.95 18.19
CA VAL A 18 3.77 -7.13 16.99
C VAL A 18 4.51 -6.81 15.67
N ALA A 19 5.48 -5.90 15.70
CA ALA A 19 6.20 -5.49 14.49
C ALA A 19 7.14 -6.59 13.95
N ASN A 20 7.70 -7.40 14.82
CA ASN A 20 8.66 -8.46 14.44
C ASN A 20 7.98 -9.58 13.63
N ASP A 21 6.75 -9.96 13.98
CA ASP A 21 6.05 -11.05 13.30
C ASP A 21 5.69 -10.72 11.85
N LEU A 22 5.37 -9.44 11.54
CA LEU A 22 5.04 -9.01 10.18
C LEU A 22 6.27 -8.95 9.27
N CYS A 23 7.43 -8.63 9.82
CA CYS A 23 8.65 -8.49 9.02
C CYS A 23 9.30 -9.83 8.67
N PHE A 24 9.13 -10.87 9.50
CA PHE A 24 9.80 -12.18 9.37
C PHE A 24 8.85 -13.37 9.16
N LYS A 25 7.64 -13.14 8.71
CA LYS A 25 6.59 -14.17 8.56
C LYS A 25 6.80 -15.12 7.36
N ASN A 26 7.91 -15.00 6.64
CA ASN A 26 8.21 -15.85 5.49
C ASN A 26 9.08 -17.06 5.85
N LEU A 27 9.06 -18.10 5.00
CA LEU A 27 9.78 -19.38 5.23
C LEU A 27 11.30 -19.22 5.27
N ILE A 28 11.85 -18.22 4.59
CA ILE A 28 13.31 -17.98 4.51
C ILE A 28 13.79 -16.95 5.53
N LYS A 29 12.91 -16.46 6.41
CA LYS A 29 13.19 -15.43 7.42
C LYS A 29 13.86 -14.17 6.87
N GLU A 30 13.52 -13.82 5.63
CA GLU A 30 13.94 -12.55 5.04
C GLU A 30 13.23 -11.39 5.75
N ASP A 31 13.95 -10.29 6.00
CA ASP A 31 13.35 -9.08 6.57
C ASP A 31 12.52 -8.36 5.50
N MET A 32 11.21 -8.64 5.48
CA MET A 32 10.27 -8.07 4.52
C MET A 32 10.07 -6.57 4.71
N CYS A 33 10.27 -6.03 5.91
CA CYS A 33 10.18 -4.61 6.18
C CYS A 33 11.36 -3.85 5.58
N ALA A 34 12.57 -4.38 5.73
CA ALA A 34 13.76 -3.84 5.07
C ALA A 34 13.64 -3.97 3.55
N TYR A 35 13.11 -5.09 3.05
CA TYR A 35 12.89 -5.29 1.62
C TYR A 35 11.89 -4.29 1.04
N ALA A 36 10.73 -4.09 1.70
CA ALA A 36 9.74 -3.07 1.31
C ALA A 36 10.35 -1.67 1.28
N SER A 37 11.09 -1.29 2.32
CA SER A 37 11.75 0.02 2.41
C SER A 37 12.76 0.22 1.28
N LYS A 38 13.51 -0.80 0.93
CA LYS A 38 14.47 -0.76 -0.20
C LYS A 38 13.74 -0.53 -1.52
N ILE A 39 12.67 -1.30 -1.81
CA ILE A 39 11.89 -1.12 -3.05
C ILE A 39 11.30 0.29 -3.11
N ALA A 40 10.69 0.78 -2.02
CA ALA A 40 10.10 2.12 -1.97
C ALA A 40 11.16 3.21 -2.24
N SER A 41 12.33 3.09 -1.62
CA SER A 41 13.44 4.05 -1.81
C SER A 41 13.98 4.03 -3.25
N GLU A 42 14.17 2.86 -3.84
CA GLU A 42 14.68 2.73 -5.21
C GLU A 42 13.65 3.25 -6.24
N SER A 43 12.39 2.83 -6.10
CA SER A 43 11.31 3.24 -7.00
C SER A 43 10.94 4.71 -6.83
N GLY A 44 11.12 5.27 -5.64
CA GLY A 44 10.88 6.69 -5.36
C GLY A 44 11.76 7.64 -6.19
N LYS A 45 12.93 7.19 -6.65
CA LYS A 45 13.88 8.00 -7.43
C LYS A 45 13.39 8.34 -8.85
N VAL A 46 12.43 7.57 -9.38
CA VAL A 46 11.91 7.72 -10.76
C VAL A 46 10.48 8.27 -10.79
N LEU A 47 9.97 8.71 -9.67
CA LEU A 47 8.64 9.32 -9.58
C LEU A 47 8.63 10.75 -10.18
N PRO A 48 7.50 11.19 -10.76
CA PRO A 48 6.28 10.43 -10.99
C PRO A 48 6.41 9.47 -12.18
N ILE A 49 5.79 8.29 -12.09
CA ILE A 49 5.73 7.32 -13.20
C ILE A 49 4.40 7.52 -13.92
N LYS A 50 4.45 8.02 -15.16
CA LYS A 50 3.25 8.21 -15.99
C LYS A 50 2.75 6.83 -16.48
N LEU A 51 1.51 6.49 -16.15
CA LEU A 51 0.84 5.26 -16.60
C LEU A 51 -0.06 5.51 -17.80
N SER A 52 -0.70 6.69 -17.85
CA SER A 52 -1.50 7.19 -18.98
C SER A 52 -1.53 8.70 -18.94
N ASP A 53 -2.25 9.34 -19.88
CA ASP A 53 -2.42 10.80 -19.86
C ASP A 53 -3.17 11.30 -18.63
N ASN A 54 -3.98 10.43 -18.02
CA ASN A 54 -4.84 10.77 -16.89
C ASN A 54 -4.44 10.08 -15.58
N MET A 55 -3.32 9.35 -15.55
CA MET A 55 -2.91 8.61 -14.34
C MET A 55 -1.40 8.51 -14.22
N SER A 56 -0.89 8.80 -13.02
CA SER A 56 0.53 8.67 -12.68
C SER A 56 0.71 8.12 -11.27
N ILE A 57 1.72 7.27 -11.06
CA ILE A 57 2.17 6.92 -9.70
C ILE A 57 2.98 8.11 -9.18
N VAL A 58 2.52 8.70 -8.10
CA VAL A 58 3.13 9.92 -7.52
C VAL A 58 3.87 9.65 -6.22
N SER A 59 3.61 8.51 -5.58
CA SER A 59 4.27 8.13 -4.33
C SER A 59 4.32 6.62 -4.18
N ILE A 60 5.41 6.11 -3.60
CA ILE A 60 5.58 4.71 -3.20
C ILE A 60 6.14 4.73 -1.78
N ASN A 61 5.39 4.17 -0.84
CA ASN A 61 5.73 4.15 0.57
C ASN A 61 5.81 2.72 1.07
N ALA A 62 6.63 2.48 2.10
CA ALA A 62 6.70 1.20 2.79
C ALA A 62 6.16 1.34 4.22
N ILE A 63 5.25 0.44 4.62
CA ILE A 63 4.75 0.33 5.99
C ILE A 63 4.81 -1.16 6.36
N PHE A 64 5.73 -1.53 7.24
CA PHE A 64 6.05 -2.92 7.55
C PHE A 64 6.37 -3.71 6.27
N ASN A 65 5.71 -4.84 6.04
CA ASN A 65 5.83 -5.68 4.83
C ASN A 65 4.88 -5.26 3.70
N LYS A 66 4.39 -4.02 3.71
CA LYS A 66 3.45 -3.50 2.70
C LYS A 66 4.10 -2.36 1.91
N LEU A 67 3.97 -2.41 0.60
CA LEU A 67 4.23 -1.31 -0.32
C LEU A 67 2.92 -0.63 -0.70
N ILE A 68 2.85 0.70 -0.57
CA ILE A 68 1.68 1.50 -0.94
C ILE A 68 2.05 2.38 -2.12
N PHE A 69 1.42 2.09 -3.26
CA PHE A 69 1.52 2.86 -4.49
C PHE A 69 0.35 3.83 -4.58
N VAL A 70 0.62 5.12 -4.58
CA VAL A 70 -0.42 6.15 -4.78
C VAL A 70 -0.47 6.51 -6.24
N ALA A 71 -1.58 6.14 -6.89
CA ALA A 71 -1.90 6.46 -8.28
C ALA A 71 -2.82 7.69 -8.30
N TYR A 72 -2.30 8.81 -8.76
CA TYR A 72 -3.03 10.06 -8.92
C TYR A 72 -3.78 10.06 -10.24
N LEU A 73 -5.08 10.40 -10.17
CA LEU A 73 -5.97 10.61 -11.30
C LEU A 73 -6.11 12.12 -11.51
N ASN A 74 -5.86 12.62 -12.72
CA ASN A 74 -5.93 14.05 -13.01
C ASN A 74 -7.36 14.58 -13.22
N TYR A 75 -8.37 13.84 -12.76
CA TYR A 75 -9.79 14.19 -12.75
C TYR A 75 -10.41 13.86 -11.39
N ASN A 76 -11.58 14.43 -11.12
CA ASN A 76 -12.36 14.18 -9.91
C ASN A 76 -13.55 13.25 -10.17
N HIS A 77 -14.28 12.91 -9.11
CA HIS A 77 -15.47 12.06 -9.20
C HIS A 77 -16.58 12.67 -10.08
N ASP A 78 -16.78 13.98 -10.02
CA ASP A 78 -17.83 14.63 -10.81
C ASP A 78 -17.58 14.51 -12.30
N TYR A 79 -16.31 14.69 -12.72
CA TYR A 79 -15.91 14.45 -14.11
C TYR A 79 -16.16 12.99 -14.53
N LEU A 80 -15.78 12.03 -13.68
CA LEU A 80 -16.00 10.61 -13.95
C LEU A 80 -17.48 10.29 -14.06
N SER A 81 -18.28 10.75 -13.10
CA SER A 81 -19.73 10.57 -13.06
C SER A 81 -20.40 11.17 -14.30
N SER A 82 -20.01 12.37 -14.71
CA SER A 82 -20.54 13.01 -15.93
C SER A 82 -20.18 12.23 -17.19
N THR A 83 -18.95 11.68 -17.25
CA THR A 83 -18.47 10.88 -18.39
C THR A 83 -19.28 9.59 -18.57
N TYR A 84 -19.71 8.98 -17.46
CA TYR A 84 -20.49 7.73 -17.47
C TYR A 84 -21.98 7.94 -17.21
N ASN A 85 -22.51 9.19 -17.29
CA ASN A 85 -23.90 9.55 -17.00
C ASN A 85 -24.41 9.00 -15.65
N GLY A 86 -23.54 8.93 -14.63
CA GLY A 86 -23.85 8.38 -13.32
C GLY A 86 -24.01 6.86 -13.27
N ASP A 87 -23.60 6.13 -14.31
CA ASP A 87 -23.72 4.67 -14.37
C ASP A 87 -22.66 4.00 -13.47
N VAL A 88 -23.09 3.59 -12.27
CA VAL A 88 -22.27 2.89 -11.27
C VAL A 88 -21.70 1.56 -11.82
N SER A 89 -22.40 0.91 -12.77
CA SER A 89 -21.90 -0.33 -13.38
C SER A 89 -20.64 -0.07 -14.20
N LEU A 90 -20.59 1.03 -14.95
CA LEU A 90 -19.39 1.43 -15.71
C LEU A 90 -18.24 1.84 -14.80
N GLU A 91 -18.52 2.55 -13.71
CA GLU A 91 -17.50 2.87 -12.69
C GLU A 91 -16.89 1.59 -12.08
N ASN A 92 -17.72 0.60 -11.71
CA ASN A 92 -17.25 -0.67 -11.19
C ASN A 92 -16.44 -1.49 -12.22
N LYS A 93 -16.80 -1.43 -13.49
CA LYS A 93 -15.98 -2.03 -14.57
C LYS A 93 -14.62 -1.35 -14.66
N LEU A 94 -14.57 -0.02 -14.56
CA LEU A 94 -13.31 0.72 -14.56
C LEU A 94 -12.42 0.30 -13.39
N LYS A 95 -12.97 0.23 -12.17
CA LYS A 95 -12.23 -0.30 -10.99
C LYS A 95 -11.68 -1.71 -11.27
N GLY A 96 -12.48 -2.58 -11.86
CA GLY A 96 -12.06 -3.94 -12.23
C GLY A 96 -10.89 -3.95 -13.21
N VAL A 97 -10.93 -3.12 -14.26
CA VAL A 97 -9.84 -2.97 -15.23
C VAL A 97 -8.57 -2.46 -14.55
N MET A 98 -8.68 -1.44 -13.70
CA MET A 98 -7.54 -0.86 -12.98
C MET A 98 -6.90 -1.88 -12.02
N ARG A 99 -7.71 -2.65 -11.28
CA ARG A 99 -7.22 -3.71 -10.38
C ARG A 99 -6.50 -4.82 -11.14
N ASN A 100 -7.05 -5.27 -12.28
CA ASN A 100 -6.43 -6.28 -13.13
C ASN A 100 -5.09 -5.78 -13.69
N TYR A 101 -5.04 -4.54 -14.16
CA TYR A 101 -3.81 -3.94 -14.63
C TYR A 101 -2.75 -3.86 -13.53
N SER A 102 -3.12 -3.39 -12.33
CA SER A 102 -2.20 -3.31 -11.19
C SER A 102 -1.69 -4.67 -10.76
N LYS A 103 -2.57 -5.69 -10.70
CA LYS A 103 -2.16 -7.07 -10.39
C LYS A 103 -1.19 -7.59 -11.46
N SER A 104 -1.51 -7.42 -12.73
CA SER A 104 -0.65 -7.83 -13.83
C SER A 104 0.71 -7.15 -13.74
N SER A 105 0.75 -5.82 -13.56
CA SER A 105 1.98 -5.05 -13.45
C SER A 105 2.85 -5.51 -12.28
N ALA A 106 2.26 -5.67 -11.09
CA ALA A 106 2.98 -6.12 -9.89
C ALA A 106 3.51 -7.55 -10.04
N CYS A 107 2.75 -8.43 -10.72
CA CYS A 107 3.08 -9.85 -10.82
C CYS A 107 4.00 -10.19 -12.01
N THR A 108 4.11 -9.32 -13.02
CA THR A 108 5.07 -9.47 -14.12
C THR A 108 6.41 -8.82 -13.83
N ASN A 109 6.46 -7.80 -13.00
CA ASN A 109 7.71 -7.22 -12.55
C ASN A 109 8.42 -8.16 -11.58
N ARG A 110 9.67 -8.52 -11.88
CA ARG A 110 10.44 -9.53 -11.12
C ARG A 110 10.59 -9.17 -9.64
N GLN A 111 10.83 -7.91 -9.33
CA GLN A 111 11.10 -7.46 -7.96
C GLN A 111 9.81 -7.48 -7.11
N THR A 112 8.72 -6.92 -7.62
CA THR A 112 7.43 -6.89 -6.91
C THR A 112 6.79 -8.27 -6.84
N SER A 113 6.92 -9.10 -7.88
CA SER A 113 6.45 -10.48 -7.86
C SER A 113 7.19 -11.33 -6.81
N ALA A 114 8.52 -11.18 -6.71
CA ALA A 114 9.30 -11.85 -5.66
C ALA A 114 8.90 -11.36 -4.27
N PHE A 115 8.71 -10.04 -4.10
CA PHE A 115 8.26 -9.45 -2.84
C PHE A 115 6.92 -10.04 -2.39
N VAL A 116 5.92 -10.10 -3.27
CA VAL A 116 4.60 -10.72 -2.98
C VAL A 116 4.75 -12.23 -2.72
N GLY A 117 5.59 -12.91 -3.49
CA GLY A 117 5.85 -14.34 -3.31
C GLY A 117 6.48 -14.70 -1.96
N LEU A 118 7.21 -13.76 -1.35
CA LEU A 118 7.82 -13.88 -0.02
C LEU A 118 6.90 -13.43 1.13
N GLY A 119 5.64 -13.07 0.85
CA GLY A 119 4.67 -12.65 1.85
C GLY A 119 4.56 -11.14 2.05
N GLY A 120 5.13 -10.36 1.14
CA GLY A 120 4.87 -8.92 1.06
C GLY A 120 3.47 -8.63 0.51
N GLU A 121 2.96 -7.45 0.80
CA GLU A 121 1.69 -6.95 0.29
C GLU A 121 1.93 -5.69 -0.56
N ILE A 122 1.25 -5.58 -1.69
CA ILE A 122 1.24 -4.36 -2.49
C ILE A 122 -0.17 -3.80 -2.49
N GLU A 123 -0.31 -2.54 -2.08
CA GLU A 123 -1.56 -1.80 -2.07
C GLU A 123 -1.50 -0.67 -3.10
N TYR A 124 -2.45 -0.62 -4.02
CA TYR A 124 -2.67 0.52 -4.89
C TYR A 124 -3.79 1.38 -4.34
N ARG A 125 -3.52 2.67 -4.14
CA ARG A 125 -4.50 3.70 -3.80
C ARG A 125 -4.67 4.62 -4.98
N TYR A 126 -5.85 4.59 -5.59
CA TYR A 126 -6.23 5.51 -6.65
C TYR A 126 -6.88 6.74 -6.03
N VAL A 127 -6.29 7.90 -6.26
CA VAL A 127 -6.68 9.15 -5.62
C VAL A 127 -7.03 10.15 -6.71
N PHE A 128 -8.23 10.74 -6.61
CA PHE A 128 -8.69 11.80 -7.49
C PHE A 128 -7.89 13.10 -7.33
N SER A 129 -8.03 14.01 -8.27
CA SER A 129 -7.37 15.31 -8.25
C SER A 129 -7.77 16.20 -7.05
N ASP A 130 -8.91 15.94 -6.44
CA ASP A 130 -9.40 16.60 -5.22
C ASP A 130 -8.93 15.94 -3.92
N GLY A 131 -8.13 14.86 -4.00
CA GLY A 131 -7.61 14.11 -2.86
C GLY A 131 -8.52 13.00 -2.34
N ASN A 132 -9.73 12.83 -2.88
CA ASN A 132 -10.62 11.74 -2.50
C ASN A 132 -10.12 10.40 -3.05
N ILE A 133 -10.32 9.33 -2.29
CA ILE A 133 -9.95 7.97 -2.72
C ILE A 133 -11.03 7.45 -3.68
N PHE A 134 -10.63 7.09 -4.90
CA PHE A 134 -11.48 6.42 -5.87
C PHE A 134 -11.58 4.92 -5.60
N ASP A 135 -10.44 4.26 -5.34
CA ASP A 135 -10.37 2.83 -5.08
C ASP A 135 -9.09 2.47 -4.32
N THR A 136 -9.16 1.39 -3.57
CA THR A 136 -7.99 0.78 -2.92
C THR A 136 -8.00 -0.71 -3.23
N TYR A 137 -6.86 -1.24 -3.68
CA TYR A 137 -6.71 -2.63 -4.08
C TYR A 137 -5.41 -3.22 -3.55
N ALA A 138 -5.50 -4.32 -2.79
CA ALA A 138 -4.36 -5.03 -2.24
C ALA A 138 -4.05 -6.32 -3.02
N ILE A 139 -2.78 -6.57 -3.25
CA ILE A 139 -2.24 -7.75 -3.93
C ILE A 139 -1.39 -8.52 -2.92
N THR A 140 -1.87 -9.68 -2.51
CA THR A 140 -1.21 -10.59 -1.56
C THR A 140 -0.79 -11.90 -2.21
N SER A 141 -1.12 -12.10 -3.49
CA SER A 141 -0.75 -13.30 -4.27
C SER A 141 -0.72 -12.99 -5.75
N CYS A 142 0.25 -13.57 -6.44
CA CYS A 142 0.40 -13.56 -7.90
C CYS A 142 -0.08 -14.86 -8.58
N LYS A 143 -0.75 -15.70 -7.81
CA LYS A 143 -1.36 -16.94 -8.31
C LYS A 143 -2.77 -16.67 -8.81
#